data_9da6ab1354ead2be4472431ac0000f9f
#
_entry.id   9da6ab1354ead2be4472431ac0000f9f
#
_cell.length_a   1.000
_cell.length_b   1.000
_cell.length_c   1.000
_cell.angle_alpha   90.00
_cell.angle_beta   90.00
_cell.angle_gamma   90.00
#
_symmetry.space_group_name_H-M   'P 1'
#
loop_
_entity.id
_entity.type
_entity.pdbx_description
1 polymer ?
#
loop_
_entity_poly.entity_id
_entity_poly.type
_entity_poly.pdbx_seq_one_letter_code
_entity_poly.pdbx_strand_id
1 'polypeptide(L)'
;MDEPARLQLLRRRSTRTGWESARRTQSLTVPGDINEGSAYDTADYAITPIEAGLSSDAYLSRKRHSDDVTQRSSLIKLGIMLVFSGAVIWTLVVAVTGSQSSTDAMLAKRLVNCDPAVLAAFLPSNAVIENVTSVQQGGTFGEGKANRWVSADPTGLPALCAVIVNVTSSPSSSYRFGMFLPSSPSSSSEADDKVSSGSWNGRLLTTGNGGFGGGIGWLFMAEGARRRFAVIATDTGHNSKSTEVAWALNEPEKRTDWGWRALHGSVEIGRNLTRGFYGEQAKYSYYSGCSTGGRQGLRELQMDPEAFDGVLVGAPAWYTTHLNTYAAKTGQFINQPETPGYIPAEMFAVIGKDVVRQCDADDGVEDGIVSLPDHETCPSANPGADPTLLYTALSPGSEGQWAELYNRTEPTAYGLGYVRYFVYGDENWDWKRFDDEQLVRDAMRLDASGAEAVEYDISRFQDRGGKLIMYHGDSDGIVPVRGSNLYYDRTLEAMGEERMDGFFRYFRMPGMHHCLGTSMDAPWNIGAWGQSTAFGTNGTASVPGFEDPDHDALLALVEWVEKGRRVDKLVATTWNTWNNVSTGVRRQRPLCPWPARAVWDGDGDVNAAESWACRVDD
;
A
#
# COMPACT_ATOMS: atom_id res chain seq x y z
N MET A 1 -9.92 28.76 33.83
CA MET A 1 -10.87 28.08 34.71
C MET A 1 -11.63 27.10 33.82
N ASP A 2 -11.55 25.78 33.80
CA ASP A 2 -10.75 24.78 34.47
C ASP A 2 -10.70 23.55 33.57
N GLU A 3 -9.54 23.05 33.25
CA GLU A 3 -9.33 21.64 32.98
C GLU A 3 -9.09 20.95 34.34
N PRO A 4 -9.41 19.70 34.61
CA PRO A 4 -9.39 18.48 33.82
C PRO A 4 -10.53 17.47 34.17
N ALA A 5 -11.17 16.85 33.22
CA ALA A 5 -12.15 15.79 33.48
C ALA A 5 -12.06 14.54 32.60
N ARG A 6 -11.14 14.44 31.64
CA ARG A 6 -11.10 13.32 30.64
C ARG A 6 -10.14 12.17 30.93
N LEU A 7 -9.35 12.22 31.99
CA LEU A 7 -8.33 11.19 32.29
C LEU A 7 -8.71 10.18 33.38
N GLN A 8 -9.95 10.15 33.87
CA GLN A 8 -10.35 9.26 34.98
C GLN A 8 -11.32 8.12 34.65
N LEU A 9 -11.72 7.94 33.41
CA LEU A 9 -12.71 6.90 33.03
C LEU A 9 -12.13 5.53 32.65
N LEU A 10 -10.84 5.36 32.56
CA LEU A 10 -10.18 4.09 32.19
C LEU A 10 -9.70 3.22 33.36
N ARG A 11 -10.06 3.53 34.58
CA ARG A 11 -9.75 2.67 35.74
C ARG A 11 -10.98 2.44 36.61
N ARG A 12 -11.85 1.51 36.28
CA ARG A 12 -12.69 0.71 37.21
C ARG A 12 -13.66 -0.19 36.45
N ARG A 13 -13.37 -1.49 36.40
CA ARG A 13 -14.24 -2.56 36.89
C ARG A 13 -13.74 -3.94 36.46
N SER A 14 -13.09 -4.60 37.40
CA SER A 14 -12.93 -6.06 37.41
C SER A 14 -13.86 -6.57 38.53
N THR A 15 -14.83 -7.42 38.21
CA THR A 15 -15.41 -8.39 39.16
C THR A 15 -15.82 -9.64 38.41
N ARG A 16 -15.34 -10.78 38.94
CA ARG A 16 -15.64 -12.18 38.54
C ARG A 16 -17.11 -12.53 38.70
N THR A 17 -17.64 -13.34 37.79
CA THR A 17 -18.58 -14.44 38.12
C THR A 17 -18.45 -15.56 37.08
N GLY A 18 -18.41 -16.82 37.56
CA GLY A 18 -18.18 -18.01 36.78
C GLY A 18 -19.43 -18.53 36.08
N TRP A 19 -19.22 -19.38 35.09
CA TRP A 19 -20.27 -20.17 34.44
C TRP A 19 -19.87 -21.64 34.33
N GLU A 20 -20.76 -22.49 34.82
CA GLU A 20 -20.73 -23.95 34.68
C GLU A 20 -21.51 -24.40 33.42
N SER A 21 -21.07 -25.52 32.92
CA SER A 21 -21.44 -26.24 31.71
C SER A 21 -22.92 -26.64 31.56
N ALA A 22 -23.40 -26.64 30.31
CA ALA A 22 -24.43 -27.56 29.85
C ALA A 22 -24.18 -28.02 28.42
N ARG A 23 -23.81 -29.28 28.24
CA ARG A 23 -23.77 -29.97 26.94
C ARG A 23 -25.19 -30.35 26.49
N ARG A 24 -25.54 -30.03 25.24
CA ARG A 24 -26.53 -30.77 24.46
C ARG A 24 -26.07 -30.90 23.02
N THR A 25 -25.87 -32.14 22.62
CA THR A 25 -25.65 -32.59 21.24
C THR A 25 -26.99 -32.64 20.49
N GLN A 26 -27.06 -31.97 19.34
CA GLN A 26 -28.03 -32.28 18.29
C GLN A 26 -27.33 -32.40 16.95
N SER A 27 -27.56 -33.52 16.28
CA SER A 27 -27.07 -33.85 14.96
C SER A 27 -27.87 -33.12 13.88
N LEU A 28 -27.19 -32.41 12.98
CA LEU A 28 -27.76 -31.80 11.77
C LEU A 28 -27.26 -32.54 10.53
N THR A 29 -28.18 -33.04 9.75
CA THR A 29 -27.97 -33.63 8.41
C THR A 29 -27.97 -32.55 7.35
N VAL A 30 -26.97 -32.59 6.46
CA VAL A 30 -26.78 -31.65 5.34
C VAL A 30 -27.36 -32.22 4.06
N PRO A 31 -28.14 -31.48 3.24
CA PRO A 31 -28.41 -31.82 1.85
C PRO A 31 -27.34 -31.23 0.91
N GLY A 32 -26.95 -32.02 -0.11
CA GLY A 32 -25.88 -31.71 -1.03
C GLY A 32 -26.27 -30.82 -2.23
N ASP A 33 -25.25 -30.55 -3.02
CA ASP A 33 -25.17 -29.97 -4.37
C ASP A 33 -25.20 -28.43 -4.48
N ILE A 34 -24.00 -27.85 -4.67
CA ILE A 34 -23.81 -26.60 -5.40
C ILE A 34 -22.57 -26.73 -6.32
N ASN A 35 -22.77 -26.39 -7.59
CA ASN A 35 -21.86 -26.45 -8.70
C ASN A 35 -20.66 -25.49 -8.61
N GLU A 36 -19.57 -25.95 -9.18
CA GLU A 36 -18.29 -25.23 -9.39
C GLU A 36 -18.45 -24.02 -10.33
N GLY A 37 -17.72 -22.93 -10.00
CA GLY A 37 -17.59 -21.76 -10.87
C GLY A 37 -16.41 -20.89 -10.51
N SER A 38 -15.28 -21.10 -11.20
CA SER A 38 -14.21 -20.13 -11.49
C SER A 38 -13.41 -19.57 -10.31
N ALA A 39 -12.28 -20.22 -10.02
CA ALA A 39 -11.22 -19.72 -9.15
C ALA A 39 -10.36 -18.66 -9.84
N TYR A 40 -10.18 -17.49 -9.23
CA TYR A 40 -9.02 -16.65 -9.43
C TYR A 40 -7.92 -17.08 -8.45
N ASP A 41 -6.75 -17.38 -8.98
CA ASP A 41 -5.57 -17.85 -8.27
C ASP A 41 -4.91 -16.64 -7.54
N THR A 42 -5.44 -16.27 -6.37
CA THR A 42 -4.81 -15.35 -5.42
C THR A 42 -4.83 -16.01 -4.04
N ALA A 43 -3.92 -16.93 -3.82
CA ALA A 43 -3.61 -17.43 -2.50
C ALA A 43 -2.78 -16.35 -1.76
N ASP A 44 -2.92 -16.10 -0.53
CA ASP A 44 -2.70 -16.83 0.69
C ASP A 44 -2.81 -15.93 1.94
N TYR A 45 -3.43 -16.35 3.07
CA TYR A 45 -3.13 -15.99 4.48
C TYR A 45 -4.20 -16.10 5.53
N ALA A 46 -3.83 -16.26 6.77
CA ALA A 46 -4.42 -15.85 8.03
C ALA A 46 -3.83 -16.37 9.34
N ILE A 47 -4.30 -15.99 10.56
CA ILE A 47 -3.63 -16.24 11.84
C ILE A 47 -4.43 -16.05 13.16
N THR A 48 -4.05 -16.68 14.30
CA THR A 48 -4.50 -16.43 15.69
C THR A 48 -3.37 -16.48 16.74
N PRO A 49 -3.52 -15.92 17.96
CA PRO A 49 -2.43 -15.42 18.80
C PRO A 49 -1.93 -16.32 19.95
N ILE A 50 -0.75 -15.99 20.50
CA ILE A 50 -0.22 -16.45 21.81
C ILE A 50 0.59 -15.34 22.50
N GLU A 51 0.46 -15.26 23.83
CA GLU A 51 1.05 -14.25 24.70
C GLU A 51 2.52 -14.46 25.06
N ALA A 52 3.33 -13.40 25.11
CA ALA A 52 4.54 -13.30 25.93
C ALA A 52 4.95 -11.85 26.19
N GLY A 53 5.04 -11.47 27.44
CA GLY A 53 5.38 -10.12 27.86
C GLY A 53 6.88 -9.81 27.80
N LEU A 54 7.25 -8.71 27.15
CA LEU A 54 8.56 -8.08 27.27
C LEU A 54 8.40 -6.55 27.28
N SER A 55 9.02 -5.88 28.25
CA SER A 55 8.95 -4.43 28.44
C SER A 55 9.74 -3.67 27.38
N SER A 56 9.17 -2.54 26.94
CA SER A 56 9.66 -1.66 25.86
C SER A 56 10.92 -0.84 26.16
N ASP A 57 11.57 -1.00 27.34
CA ASP A 57 12.60 -0.05 27.80
C ASP A 57 14.03 -0.30 27.29
N ALA A 58 14.27 -1.34 26.51
CA ALA A 58 15.63 -1.71 26.09
C ALA A 58 16.07 -1.10 24.74
N TYR A 59 15.17 -0.47 23.98
CA TYR A 59 15.48 -0.03 22.60
C TYR A 59 16.00 1.42 22.48
N LEU A 60 15.80 2.26 23.50
CA LEU A 60 16.13 3.69 23.43
C LEU A 60 17.55 4.08 23.91
N SER A 61 18.38 3.14 24.34
CA SER A 61 19.67 3.51 24.99
C SER A 61 20.92 3.45 24.08
N ARG A 62 20.80 3.19 22.78
CA ARG A 62 21.99 2.99 21.91
C ARG A 62 22.28 4.07 20.86
N LYS A 63 21.56 5.20 20.87
CA LYS A 63 21.78 6.27 19.85
C LYS A 63 22.22 7.62 20.44
N ARG A 64 23.11 7.62 21.46
CA ARG A 64 23.79 8.85 21.89
C ARG A 64 25.29 8.60 22.06
N HIS A 65 26.04 8.56 20.97
CA HIS A 65 27.47 8.86 20.95
C HIS A 65 27.96 8.91 19.51
N SER A 66 27.87 10.07 18.88
CA SER A 66 28.86 10.59 17.94
C SER A 66 28.31 11.88 17.28
N ASP A 67 28.46 12.98 17.95
CA ASP A 67 28.56 14.31 17.32
C ASP A 67 29.21 15.24 18.33
N ASP A 68 30.48 15.34 18.23
CA ASP A 68 31.22 16.51 18.69
C ASP A 68 32.63 16.47 18.08
N VAL A 69 32.88 17.25 17.03
CA VAL A 69 34.20 17.86 16.73
C VAL A 69 34.03 19.01 15.71
N THR A 70 34.03 20.21 16.28
CA THR A 70 34.72 21.43 15.84
C THR A 70 34.28 22.21 14.62
N GLN A 71 33.57 23.26 14.98
CA GLN A 71 33.73 24.60 14.39
C GLN A 71 35.09 25.22 14.73
N ARG A 72 35.65 25.98 13.83
CA ARG A 72 36.13 27.39 14.04
C ARG A 72 36.91 27.93 12.85
N SER A 73 36.46 29.09 12.45
CA SER A 73 37.18 30.34 12.11
C SER A 73 37.74 30.41 10.69
N SER A 74 37.66 31.46 9.90
CA SER A 74 37.82 32.87 10.26
C SER A 74 37.34 33.78 9.13
N LEU A 75 36.73 34.89 9.53
CA LEU A 75 36.60 36.12 8.77
C LEU A 75 37.99 36.81 8.58
N ILE A 76 38.33 37.23 7.37
CA ILE A 76 39.16 38.42 7.14
C ILE A 76 38.71 39.14 5.87
N LYS A 77 38.53 40.43 6.02
CA LYS A 77 38.24 41.47 5.03
C LYS A 77 39.40 41.65 4.06
N LEU A 78 39.09 41.93 2.78
CA LEU A 78 39.81 43.00 2.10
C LEU A 78 38.93 43.56 0.95
N GLY A 79 38.52 44.79 1.07
CA GLY A 79 38.07 45.61 -0.05
C GLY A 79 39.26 46.29 -0.71
N ILE A 80 39.14 46.60 -1.97
CA ILE A 80 39.62 47.82 -2.68
C ILE A 80 39.55 47.62 -4.18
N MET A 81 38.79 48.49 -4.83
CA MET A 81 38.92 49.05 -6.18
C MET A 81 39.44 48.19 -7.36
N LEU A 82 38.59 48.12 -8.38
CA LEU A 82 38.96 48.67 -9.70
C LEU A 82 37.72 48.81 -10.61
N VAL A 83 37.40 50.05 -10.88
CA VAL A 83 36.53 50.46 -11.99
C VAL A 83 37.45 50.54 -13.22
N PHE A 84 37.19 49.74 -14.24
CA PHE A 84 37.41 49.99 -15.68
C PHE A 84 37.31 48.67 -16.44
N SER A 85 36.33 48.61 -17.33
CA SER A 85 36.15 47.65 -18.44
C SER A 85 34.77 47.04 -18.51
N GLY A 86 33.75 47.87 -18.47
CA GLY A 86 32.34 47.45 -18.51
C GLY A 86 31.72 47.19 -19.87
N ALA A 87 32.49 47.12 -20.94
CA ALA A 87 31.90 47.01 -22.30
C ALA A 87 32.25 45.69 -23.05
N VAL A 88 33.25 44.93 -22.63
CA VAL A 88 33.65 43.70 -23.35
C VAL A 88 33.10 42.44 -22.68
N ILE A 89 32.80 42.51 -21.39
CA ILE A 89 32.26 41.35 -20.64
C ILE A 89 30.78 41.15 -20.92
N TRP A 90 30.04 42.23 -21.25
CA TRP A 90 28.58 42.14 -21.52
C TRP A 90 28.24 41.43 -22.83
N THR A 91 29.11 41.56 -23.87
CA THR A 91 28.92 40.85 -25.14
C THR A 91 29.28 39.37 -25.08
N LEU A 92 30.20 38.97 -24.20
CA LEU A 92 30.51 37.54 -24.02
C LEU A 92 29.51 36.81 -23.12
N VAL A 93 28.93 37.48 -22.11
CA VAL A 93 27.92 36.88 -21.23
C VAL A 93 26.57 36.71 -21.98
N VAL A 94 26.19 37.67 -22.85
CA VAL A 94 24.99 37.53 -23.66
C VAL A 94 25.14 36.45 -24.76
N ALA A 95 26.32 36.24 -25.29
CA ALA A 95 26.58 35.17 -26.26
C ALA A 95 26.60 33.76 -25.62
N VAL A 96 27.06 33.64 -24.36
CA VAL A 96 27.07 32.34 -23.64
C VAL A 96 25.68 32.00 -23.09
N THR A 97 24.90 32.97 -22.59
CA THR A 97 23.52 32.74 -22.13
C THR A 97 22.56 32.56 -23.29
N GLY A 98 22.77 33.22 -24.43
CA GLY A 98 21.96 33.00 -25.63
C GLY A 98 22.20 31.63 -26.30
N SER A 99 23.42 31.10 -26.19
CA SER A 99 23.77 29.77 -26.71
C SER A 99 23.25 28.64 -25.85
N GLN A 100 23.23 28.78 -24.51
CA GLN A 100 22.65 27.79 -23.62
C GLN A 100 21.11 27.74 -23.75
N SER A 101 20.43 28.88 -23.82
CA SER A 101 18.97 28.87 -23.98
C SER A 101 18.51 28.30 -25.32
N SER A 102 19.29 28.47 -26.41
CA SER A 102 18.96 27.88 -27.71
C SER A 102 19.28 26.38 -27.79
N THR A 103 20.33 25.91 -27.09
CA THR A 103 20.66 24.49 -26.97
C THR A 103 19.67 23.79 -26.04
N ASP A 104 19.27 24.40 -24.93
CA ASP A 104 18.26 23.87 -24.04
C ASP A 104 16.86 23.83 -24.71
N ALA A 105 16.50 24.85 -25.49
CA ALA A 105 15.27 24.84 -26.27
C ALA A 105 15.29 23.86 -27.46
N MET A 106 16.46 23.65 -28.09
CA MET A 106 16.64 22.58 -29.09
C MET A 106 16.69 21.20 -28.47
N LEU A 107 17.27 21.03 -27.27
CA LEU A 107 17.21 19.81 -26.49
C LEU A 107 15.77 19.52 -26.09
N ALA A 108 15.03 20.48 -25.55
CA ALA A 108 13.63 20.34 -25.18
C ALA A 108 12.74 19.91 -26.36
N LYS A 109 12.96 20.44 -27.54
CA LYS A 109 12.24 20.04 -28.76
C LYS A 109 12.61 18.64 -29.28
N ARG A 110 13.78 18.08 -28.87
CA ARG A 110 14.25 16.73 -29.22
C ARG A 110 13.82 15.65 -28.21
N LEU A 111 13.40 16.05 -27.01
CA LEU A 111 13.19 15.16 -25.86
C LEU A 111 11.84 14.43 -25.85
N VAL A 112 10.94 14.68 -26.78
CA VAL A 112 9.63 14.00 -26.88
C VAL A 112 9.72 12.66 -27.62
N ASN A 113 10.89 12.23 -28.02
CA ASN A 113 11.08 10.96 -28.72
C ASN A 113 11.47 9.84 -27.74
N CYS A 114 10.79 8.71 -27.84
CA CYS A 114 11.06 7.46 -27.14
C CYS A 114 12.40 6.86 -27.65
N ASP A 115 13.50 7.56 -27.39
CA ASP A 115 14.85 7.25 -27.87
C ASP A 115 15.74 6.78 -26.70
N PRO A 116 16.20 5.51 -26.73
CA PRO A 116 17.03 4.96 -25.66
C PRO A 116 18.35 5.72 -25.43
N ALA A 117 18.95 6.29 -26.47
CA ALA A 117 20.21 7.03 -26.33
C ALA A 117 20.01 8.37 -25.59
N VAL A 118 18.87 9.01 -25.79
CA VAL A 118 18.49 10.23 -25.06
C VAL A 118 18.22 9.91 -23.60
N LEU A 119 17.44 8.88 -23.32
CA LEU A 119 17.08 8.49 -21.96
C LEU A 119 18.30 8.01 -21.16
N ALA A 120 19.23 7.28 -21.79
CA ALA A 120 20.44 6.81 -21.14
C ALA A 120 21.33 7.95 -20.57
N ALA A 121 21.25 9.16 -21.13
CA ALA A 121 21.99 10.31 -20.63
C ALA A 121 21.52 10.80 -19.24
N PHE A 122 20.37 10.35 -18.76
CA PHE A 122 19.80 10.71 -17.46
C PHE A 122 19.95 9.60 -16.40
N LEU A 123 20.63 8.51 -16.75
CA LEU A 123 20.89 7.41 -15.84
C LEU A 123 22.22 7.61 -15.07
N PRO A 124 22.28 7.16 -13.81
CA PRO A 124 23.55 7.00 -13.10
C PRO A 124 24.39 5.87 -13.72
N SER A 125 25.67 5.84 -13.40
CA SER A 125 26.64 4.89 -14.00
C SER A 125 26.37 3.41 -13.70
N ASN A 126 25.58 3.10 -12.66
CA ASN A 126 25.17 1.75 -12.27
C ASN A 126 23.82 1.32 -12.86
N ALA A 127 23.25 2.12 -13.77
CA ALA A 127 21.97 1.81 -14.42
C ALA A 127 22.10 1.82 -15.95
N VAL A 128 21.33 0.95 -16.60
CA VAL A 128 21.31 0.83 -18.07
C VAL A 128 19.87 0.71 -18.57
N ILE A 129 19.60 1.27 -19.74
CA ILE A 129 18.33 1.00 -20.45
C ILE A 129 18.35 -0.44 -20.96
N GLU A 130 17.37 -1.23 -20.55
CA GLU A 130 17.17 -2.60 -21.05
C GLU A 130 16.26 -2.62 -22.27
N ASN A 131 15.16 -1.85 -22.21
CA ASN A 131 14.21 -1.75 -23.32
C ASN A 131 13.53 -0.37 -23.37
N VAL A 132 13.24 0.09 -24.59
CA VAL A 132 12.39 1.27 -24.85
C VAL A 132 11.43 0.95 -25.97
N THR A 133 10.13 1.13 -25.74
CA THR A 133 9.08 0.80 -26.71
C THR A 133 8.06 1.95 -26.80
N SER A 134 7.82 2.44 -28.00
CA SER A 134 6.73 3.38 -28.26
C SER A 134 5.41 2.63 -28.39
N VAL A 135 4.46 2.90 -27.49
CA VAL A 135 3.12 2.32 -27.47
C VAL A 135 2.14 3.32 -28.07
N GLN A 136 1.39 2.87 -29.07
CA GLN A 136 0.36 3.69 -29.71
C GLN A 136 -0.92 3.76 -28.85
N GLN A 137 -1.75 4.79 -29.07
CA GLN A 137 -3.07 4.91 -28.43
C GLN A 137 -3.89 3.62 -28.62
N GLY A 138 -4.41 3.08 -27.52
CA GLY A 138 -5.15 1.81 -27.50
C GLY A 138 -4.26 0.56 -27.47
N GLY A 139 -2.94 0.74 -27.43
CA GLY A 139 -1.97 -0.36 -27.46
C GLY A 139 -1.86 -1.16 -26.17
N THR A 140 -0.92 -2.09 -26.19
CA THR A 140 -0.60 -3.02 -25.08
C THR A 140 0.90 -3.01 -24.85
N PHE A 141 1.32 -3.11 -23.59
CA PHE A 141 2.71 -3.30 -23.22
C PHE A 141 2.83 -4.04 -21.88
N GLY A 142 3.74 -5.00 -21.83
CA GLY A 142 4.12 -5.75 -20.63
C GLY A 142 5.10 -6.85 -21.01
N GLU A 143 5.35 -7.76 -20.10
CA GLU A 143 6.28 -8.89 -20.28
C GLU A 143 5.53 -10.24 -20.41
N GLY A 144 4.20 -10.22 -20.38
CA GLY A 144 3.36 -11.40 -20.48
C GLY A 144 3.75 -12.48 -19.47
N LYS A 145 3.80 -13.73 -19.91
CA LYS A 145 4.15 -14.88 -19.07
C LYS A 145 5.60 -14.87 -18.54
N ALA A 146 6.47 -14.01 -19.07
CA ALA A 146 7.82 -13.85 -18.54
C ALA A 146 7.81 -13.15 -17.17
N ASN A 147 6.81 -12.31 -16.91
CA ASN A 147 6.56 -11.75 -15.59
C ASN A 147 5.79 -12.75 -14.73
N ARG A 148 6.44 -13.31 -13.73
CA ARG A 148 5.87 -14.36 -12.89
C ARG A 148 4.94 -13.83 -11.81
N TRP A 149 5.03 -12.53 -11.46
CA TRP A 149 4.13 -11.89 -10.51
C TRP A 149 2.79 -11.56 -11.16
N VAL A 150 2.82 -10.81 -12.27
CA VAL A 150 1.61 -10.38 -12.98
C VAL A 150 1.80 -10.68 -14.47
N SER A 151 1.29 -11.81 -14.92
CA SER A 151 1.46 -12.28 -16.30
C SER A 151 0.47 -11.66 -17.29
N ALA A 152 -0.52 -10.90 -16.83
CA ALA A 152 -1.48 -10.21 -17.67
C ALA A 152 -0.97 -8.81 -18.03
N ASP A 153 -0.85 -8.54 -19.33
CA ASP A 153 -0.45 -7.24 -19.83
C ASP A 153 -1.66 -6.30 -19.93
N PRO A 154 -1.51 -5.02 -19.54
CA PRO A 154 -2.56 -4.04 -19.74
C PRO A 154 -2.79 -3.78 -21.23
N THR A 155 -4.05 -3.57 -21.59
CA THR A 155 -4.49 -3.21 -22.95
C THR A 155 -5.19 -1.85 -22.92
N GLY A 156 -5.45 -1.26 -24.07
CA GLY A 156 -6.10 0.05 -24.12
C GLY A 156 -5.29 1.20 -23.50
N LEU A 157 -3.96 1.09 -23.53
CA LEU A 157 -3.06 2.11 -23.00
C LEU A 157 -3.16 3.41 -23.82
N PRO A 158 -2.95 4.58 -23.22
CA PRO A 158 -2.71 5.80 -23.97
C PRO A 158 -1.43 5.70 -24.80
N ALA A 159 -1.24 6.61 -25.76
CA ALA A 159 0.06 6.74 -26.42
C ALA A 159 1.11 7.07 -25.36
N LEU A 160 2.19 6.28 -25.29
CA LEU A 160 3.25 6.43 -24.28
C LEU A 160 4.58 5.82 -24.73
N CYS A 161 5.64 6.21 -24.02
CA CYS A 161 6.92 5.53 -24.08
C CYS A 161 7.03 4.58 -22.88
N ALA A 162 7.17 3.30 -23.13
CA ALA A 162 7.45 2.29 -22.12
C ALA A 162 8.96 2.05 -22.03
N VAL A 163 9.50 2.13 -20.83
CA VAL A 163 10.96 2.02 -20.57
C VAL A 163 11.19 0.95 -19.52
N ILE A 164 12.20 0.10 -19.72
CA ILE A 164 12.73 -0.82 -18.71
C ILE A 164 14.18 -0.44 -18.43
N VAL A 165 14.49 -0.26 -17.16
CA VAL A 165 15.83 0.05 -16.67
C VAL A 165 16.31 -1.07 -15.76
N ASN A 166 17.55 -1.50 -15.94
CA ASN A 166 18.25 -2.41 -15.03
C ASN A 166 19.27 -1.62 -14.20
N VAL A 167 19.26 -1.83 -12.89
CA VAL A 167 20.11 -1.11 -11.93
C VAL A 167 20.94 -2.13 -11.14
N THR A 168 22.26 -2.02 -11.20
CA THR A 168 23.16 -2.76 -10.31
C THR A 168 23.10 -2.13 -8.92
N SER A 169 22.45 -2.80 -7.98
CA SER A 169 22.21 -2.32 -6.62
C SER A 169 23.33 -2.65 -5.64
N SER A 170 24.08 -3.73 -5.92
CA SER A 170 25.28 -4.14 -5.18
C SER A 170 26.19 -5.01 -6.06
N PRO A 171 27.38 -5.44 -5.58
CA PRO A 171 28.23 -6.36 -6.34
C PRO A 171 27.57 -7.71 -6.68
N SER A 172 26.52 -8.12 -5.95
CA SER A 172 25.85 -9.40 -6.11
C SER A 172 24.35 -9.30 -6.38
N SER A 173 23.81 -8.08 -6.56
CA SER A 173 22.38 -7.90 -6.81
C SER A 173 22.10 -6.78 -7.81
N SER A 174 20.96 -6.91 -8.45
CA SER A 174 20.38 -5.89 -9.33
C SER A 174 18.85 -5.94 -9.23
N TYR A 175 18.22 -4.83 -9.57
CA TYR A 175 16.78 -4.75 -9.74
C TYR A 175 16.43 -4.08 -11.06
N ARG A 176 15.20 -4.30 -11.53
CA ARG A 176 14.64 -3.62 -12.69
C ARG A 176 13.47 -2.75 -12.27
N PHE A 177 13.25 -1.71 -13.01
CA PHE A 177 12.01 -0.96 -12.90
C PHE A 177 11.50 -0.57 -14.29
N GLY A 178 10.17 -0.41 -14.38
CA GLY A 178 9.49 0.04 -15.57
C GLY A 178 8.98 1.45 -15.42
N MET A 179 8.88 2.16 -16.54
CA MET A 179 8.19 3.44 -16.64
C MET A 179 7.18 3.44 -17.77
N PHE A 180 6.03 4.06 -17.53
CA PHE A 180 5.13 4.55 -18.56
C PHE A 180 5.21 6.08 -18.61
N LEU A 181 5.58 6.62 -19.76
CA LEU A 181 5.74 8.05 -20.00
C LEU A 181 4.71 8.47 -21.07
N PRO A 182 3.50 8.93 -20.68
CA PRO A 182 2.46 9.37 -21.62
C PRO A 182 2.97 10.43 -22.60
N SER A 183 2.64 10.26 -23.88
CA SER A 183 3.07 11.14 -24.98
C SER A 183 1.87 11.54 -25.83
N SER A 184 2.03 12.61 -26.61
CA SER A 184 1.01 12.99 -27.59
C SER A 184 0.95 11.97 -28.73
N PRO A 185 -0.22 11.65 -29.29
CA PRO A 185 -0.33 10.83 -30.49
C PRO A 185 0.49 11.42 -31.63
N SER A 186 1.24 10.58 -32.36
CA SER A 186 2.15 10.99 -33.43
C SER A 186 1.48 11.57 -34.70
N SER A 187 0.18 11.75 -34.71
CA SER A 187 -0.63 12.22 -35.86
C SER A 187 -1.18 13.65 -35.75
N SER A 188 -0.82 14.43 -34.71
CA SER A 188 -1.21 15.84 -34.65
C SER A 188 -0.28 16.65 -35.56
N SER A 189 -0.83 17.15 -36.70
CA SER A 189 -0.19 18.16 -37.51
C SER A 189 0.15 19.39 -36.63
N GLU A 190 1.27 20.01 -36.88
CA GLU A 190 1.90 21.11 -36.12
C GLU A 190 1.05 22.40 -35.92
N ALA A 191 -0.28 22.34 -36.06
CA ALA A 191 -1.16 23.51 -36.11
C ALA A 191 -2.04 23.75 -34.86
N ASP A 192 -2.04 22.89 -33.86
CA ASP A 192 -2.84 23.09 -32.64
C ASP A 192 -1.96 23.20 -31.40
N ASP A 193 -1.62 24.45 -31.03
CA ASP A 193 -0.98 24.83 -29.75
C ASP A 193 -1.89 24.65 -28.52
N LYS A 194 -3.00 23.94 -28.66
CA LYS A 194 -3.83 23.53 -27.53
C LYS A 194 -3.29 22.18 -27.02
N VAL A 195 -2.91 22.10 -25.73
CA VAL A 195 -2.59 20.90 -24.97
C VAL A 195 -3.43 19.75 -25.48
N SER A 196 -2.85 18.90 -26.36
CA SER A 196 -3.59 17.82 -26.99
C SER A 196 -3.97 16.80 -25.90
N SER A 197 -5.16 16.26 -26.01
CA SER A 197 -5.82 15.37 -25.04
C SER A 197 -5.09 14.03 -24.78
N GLY A 198 -3.77 13.94 -24.95
CA GLY A 198 -2.93 12.75 -24.75
C GLY A 198 -1.62 12.99 -24.02
N SER A 199 -1.27 14.24 -23.69
CA SER A 199 0.02 14.59 -23.09
C SER A 199 0.05 14.35 -21.56
N TRP A 200 1.26 14.21 -21.02
CA TRP A 200 1.53 14.14 -19.59
C TRP A 200 0.91 15.32 -18.81
N ASN A 201 0.41 15.06 -17.61
CA ASN A 201 -0.29 16.06 -16.78
C ASN A 201 0.61 16.73 -15.72
N GLY A 202 1.94 16.55 -15.79
CA GLY A 202 2.88 17.11 -14.82
C GLY A 202 3.02 16.31 -13.53
N ARG A 203 2.42 15.11 -13.43
CA ARG A 203 2.43 14.28 -12.23
C ARG A 203 3.21 12.99 -12.44
N LEU A 204 3.86 12.53 -11.37
CA LEU A 204 4.53 11.25 -11.29
C LEU A 204 3.79 10.36 -10.29
N LEU A 205 3.56 9.10 -10.63
CA LEU A 205 2.98 8.09 -9.74
C LEU A 205 3.94 6.91 -9.62
N THR A 206 4.25 6.51 -8.40
CA THR A 206 4.93 5.24 -8.13
C THR A 206 3.93 4.22 -7.61
N THR A 207 3.94 2.99 -8.14
CA THR A 207 3.06 1.91 -7.71
C THR A 207 3.83 0.84 -6.96
N GLY A 208 3.23 0.32 -5.87
CA GLY A 208 3.82 -0.73 -5.02
C GLY A 208 3.65 -2.14 -5.56
N ASN A 209 4.33 -3.09 -4.89
CA ASN A 209 4.25 -4.53 -5.16
C ASN A 209 3.30 -5.25 -4.19
N GLY A 210 3.09 -6.56 -4.36
CA GLY A 210 2.25 -7.39 -3.50
C GLY A 210 2.98 -8.64 -3.01
N GLY A 211 2.82 -8.97 -1.73
CA GLY A 211 3.43 -10.14 -1.11
C GLY A 211 4.96 -10.17 -1.25
N PHE A 212 5.51 -11.35 -1.54
CA PHE A 212 6.91 -11.55 -1.89
C PHE A 212 7.12 -11.57 -3.43
N GLY A 213 6.17 -11.03 -4.18
CA GLY A 213 6.22 -11.03 -5.64
C GLY A 213 7.32 -10.14 -6.19
N GLY A 214 7.99 -10.65 -7.22
CA GLY A 214 8.97 -9.93 -8.02
C GLY A 214 8.54 -9.90 -9.48
N GLY A 215 8.65 -8.74 -10.07
CA GLY A 215 8.22 -8.42 -11.43
C GLY A 215 7.63 -7.01 -11.49
N ILE A 216 7.78 -6.35 -12.62
CA ILE A 216 7.26 -5.00 -12.81
C ILE A 216 5.72 -5.06 -12.95
N GLY A 217 5.01 -4.29 -12.12
CA GLY A 217 3.55 -4.29 -12.06
C GLY A 217 2.86 -3.54 -13.21
N TRP A 218 3.10 -3.95 -14.45
CA TRP A 218 2.59 -3.26 -15.65
C TRP A 218 1.09 -3.04 -15.62
N LEU A 219 0.33 -4.03 -15.15
CA LEU A 219 -1.12 -3.94 -15.04
C LEU A 219 -1.57 -2.83 -14.08
N PHE A 220 -0.87 -2.68 -12.94
CA PHE A 220 -1.16 -1.65 -11.94
C PHE A 220 -0.68 -0.26 -12.38
N MET A 221 0.39 -0.19 -13.18
CA MET A 221 0.87 1.07 -13.78
C MET A 221 -0.12 1.67 -14.77
N ALA A 222 -0.90 0.83 -15.45
CA ALA A 222 -1.82 1.27 -16.50
C ALA A 222 -2.89 2.23 -16.00
N GLU A 223 -3.33 2.09 -14.75
CA GLU A 223 -4.30 2.97 -14.13
C GLU A 223 -3.78 4.42 -14.08
N GLY A 224 -2.56 4.62 -13.57
CA GLY A 224 -1.91 5.93 -13.57
C GLY A 224 -1.65 6.46 -14.98
N ALA A 225 -1.22 5.61 -15.92
CA ALA A 225 -0.98 6.00 -17.30
C ALA A 225 -2.26 6.48 -18.00
N ARG A 226 -3.41 5.82 -17.77
CA ARG A 226 -4.72 6.25 -18.30
C ARG A 226 -5.13 7.63 -17.76
N ARG A 227 -4.71 7.96 -16.53
CA ARG A 227 -4.84 9.29 -15.91
C ARG A 227 -3.74 10.27 -16.32
N ARG A 228 -2.85 9.88 -17.26
CA ARG A 228 -1.75 10.68 -17.80
C ARG A 228 -0.65 11.03 -16.80
N PHE A 229 -0.49 10.25 -15.74
CA PHE A 229 0.71 10.30 -14.91
C PHE A 229 1.88 9.66 -15.67
N ALA A 230 3.09 10.15 -15.50
CA ALA A 230 4.27 9.30 -15.64
C ALA A 230 4.24 8.28 -14.51
N VAL A 231 4.50 7.01 -14.79
CA VAL A 231 4.32 5.94 -13.78
C VAL A 231 5.58 5.11 -13.65
N ILE A 232 5.93 4.76 -12.40
CA ILE A 232 7.07 3.91 -12.04
C ILE A 232 6.57 2.67 -11.29
N ALA A 233 7.17 1.51 -11.58
CA ALA A 233 7.06 0.31 -10.75
C ALA A 233 8.36 -0.50 -10.80
N THR A 234 8.77 -1.10 -9.67
CA THR A 234 9.97 -1.93 -9.58
C THR A 234 9.63 -3.43 -9.58
N ASP A 235 10.59 -4.28 -9.96
CA ASP A 235 10.52 -5.73 -9.79
C ASP A 235 11.05 -6.22 -8.43
N THR A 236 11.49 -5.31 -7.57
CA THR A 236 12.07 -5.60 -6.25
C THR A 236 13.33 -6.48 -6.26
N GLY A 237 14.01 -6.61 -7.41
CA GLY A 237 15.26 -7.35 -7.55
C GLY A 237 15.11 -8.84 -7.87
N HIS A 238 13.92 -9.29 -8.25
CA HIS A 238 13.67 -10.68 -8.65
C HIS A 238 12.41 -10.82 -9.52
N ASN A 239 12.14 -12.05 -9.98
CA ASN A 239 10.96 -12.36 -10.78
C ASN A 239 10.29 -13.63 -10.21
N SER A 240 9.26 -13.46 -9.40
CA SER A 240 8.57 -14.55 -8.71
C SER A 240 7.09 -14.24 -8.47
N LYS A 241 6.28 -15.25 -8.19
CA LYS A 241 4.91 -15.06 -7.70
C LYS A 241 4.92 -14.45 -6.29
N SER A 242 3.79 -13.88 -5.88
CA SER A 242 3.62 -13.29 -4.54
C SER A 242 3.89 -14.28 -3.39
N THR A 243 3.67 -15.57 -3.61
CA THR A 243 3.85 -16.66 -2.64
C THR A 243 5.20 -17.37 -2.77
N GLU A 244 6.07 -16.99 -3.69
CA GLU A 244 7.38 -17.61 -3.86
C GLU A 244 8.44 -16.83 -3.11
N VAL A 245 9.05 -17.43 -2.08
CA VAL A 245 10.02 -16.80 -1.18
C VAL A 245 11.43 -17.39 -1.31
N ALA A 246 11.60 -18.53 -2.01
CA ALA A 246 12.88 -19.22 -2.13
C ALA A 246 14.00 -18.36 -2.79
N TRP A 247 13.66 -17.31 -3.51
CA TRP A 247 14.61 -16.34 -4.04
C TRP A 247 15.42 -15.60 -2.96
N ALA A 248 14.93 -15.57 -1.71
CA ALA A 248 15.58 -14.90 -0.58
C ALA A 248 16.63 -15.76 0.12
N LEU A 249 16.69 -17.08 -0.18
CA LEU A 249 17.59 -18.02 0.46
C LEU A 249 19.05 -17.67 0.17
N ASN A 250 19.81 -17.35 1.21
CA ASN A 250 21.22 -16.96 1.11
C ASN A 250 21.51 -15.76 0.20
N GLU A 251 20.50 -14.92 -0.03
CA GLU A 251 20.54 -13.74 -0.90
C GLU A 251 20.26 -12.44 -0.13
N PRO A 252 21.14 -12.03 0.80
CA PRO A 252 20.89 -10.85 1.65
C PRO A 252 20.67 -9.56 0.86
N GLU A 253 21.37 -9.41 -0.27
CA GLU A 253 21.26 -8.22 -1.12
C GLU A 253 19.90 -8.15 -1.83
N LYS A 254 19.36 -9.28 -2.31
CA LYS A 254 18.00 -9.31 -2.88
C LYS A 254 16.94 -9.04 -1.82
N ARG A 255 17.14 -9.54 -0.57
CA ARG A 255 16.25 -9.20 0.53
C ARG A 255 16.24 -7.71 0.81
N THR A 256 17.40 -7.04 0.74
CA THR A 256 17.52 -5.59 0.87
C THR A 256 16.85 -4.85 -0.30
N ASP A 257 17.00 -5.34 -1.54
CA ASP A 257 16.29 -4.79 -2.70
C ASP A 257 14.77 -4.88 -2.52
N TRP A 258 14.25 -6.05 -2.13
CA TRP A 258 12.82 -6.23 -1.84
C TRP A 258 12.36 -5.38 -0.64
N GLY A 259 13.19 -5.25 0.39
CA GLY A 259 12.87 -4.52 1.61
C GLY A 259 12.58 -3.04 1.36
N TRP A 260 13.45 -2.38 0.60
CA TRP A 260 13.36 -0.93 0.37
C TRP A 260 14.15 -0.42 -0.82
N ARG A 261 15.38 -0.96 -1.08
CA ARG A 261 16.38 -0.33 -1.95
C ARG A 261 15.92 -0.22 -3.40
N ALA A 262 15.23 -1.24 -3.91
CA ALA A 262 14.75 -1.23 -5.29
C ALA A 262 13.66 -0.17 -5.52
N LEU A 263 12.73 0.01 -4.58
CA LEU A 263 11.72 1.07 -4.69
C LEU A 263 12.37 2.44 -4.62
N HIS A 264 13.18 2.70 -3.60
CA HIS A 264 13.87 3.95 -3.39
C HIS A 264 14.69 4.38 -4.62
N GLY A 265 15.58 3.51 -5.10
CA GLY A 265 16.39 3.81 -6.28
C GLY A 265 15.57 3.95 -7.57
N SER A 266 14.45 3.22 -7.70
CA SER A 266 13.53 3.39 -8.85
C SER A 266 12.87 4.77 -8.84
N VAL A 267 12.50 5.29 -7.67
CA VAL A 267 11.93 6.64 -7.51
C VAL A 267 12.96 7.71 -7.88
N GLU A 268 14.18 7.63 -7.34
CA GLU A 268 15.25 8.59 -7.64
C GLU A 268 15.58 8.64 -9.13
N ILE A 269 15.84 7.47 -9.75
CA ILE A 269 16.20 7.39 -11.18
C ILE A 269 15.02 7.76 -12.05
N GLY A 270 13.80 7.30 -11.71
CA GLY A 270 12.59 7.59 -12.44
C GLY A 270 12.24 9.08 -12.49
N ARG A 271 12.49 9.83 -11.41
CA ARG A 271 12.38 11.31 -11.40
C ARG A 271 13.31 11.96 -12.42
N ASN A 272 14.57 11.48 -12.48
CA ASN A 272 15.56 11.99 -13.44
C ASN A 272 15.16 11.66 -14.89
N LEU A 273 14.67 10.45 -15.15
CA LEU A 273 14.18 10.05 -16.47
C LEU A 273 12.94 10.85 -16.87
N THR A 274 12.00 11.09 -15.94
CA THR A 274 10.83 11.94 -16.17
C THR A 274 11.25 13.34 -16.60
N ARG A 275 12.18 13.96 -15.86
CA ARG A 275 12.76 15.27 -16.24
C ARG A 275 13.44 15.21 -17.60
N GLY A 276 14.19 14.16 -17.87
CA GLY A 276 14.88 13.98 -19.15
C GLY A 276 13.93 13.83 -20.31
N PHE A 277 12.85 13.08 -20.14
CA PHE A 277 11.86 12.85 -21.18
C PHE A 277 11.00 14.08 -21.50
N TYR A 278 10.49 14.78 -20.47
CA TYR A 278 9.60 15.94 -20.66
C TYR A 278 10.32 17.29 -20.70
N GLY A 279 11.62 17.34 -20.36
CA GLY A 279 12.38 18.59 -20.27
C GLY A 279 12.09 19.39 -18.99
N GLU A 280 11.22 18.91 -18.12
CA GLU A 280 10.87 19.53 -16.84
C GLU A 280 10.63 18.49 -15.76
N GLN A 281 10.74 18.87 -14.50
CA GLN A 281 10.48 17.99 -13.35
C GLN A 281 8.95 17.79 -13.19
N ALA A 282 8.55 16.63 -12.64
CA ALA A 282 7.20 16.46 -12.18
C ALA A 282 6.86 17.54 -11.13
N LYS A 283 5.71 18.16 -11.30
CA LYS A 283 5.22 19.17 -10.39
C LYS A 283 4.79 18.57 -9.06
N TYR A 284 4.24 17.36 -9.13
CA TYR A 284 3.83 16.58 -7.96
C TYR A 284 4.20 15.10 -8.15
N SER A 285 4.56 14.46 -7.06
CA SER A 285 4.91 13.04 -6.98
C SER A 285 3.96 12.32 -6.02
N TYR A 286 3.39 11.22 -6.48
CA TYR A 286 2.42 10.43 -5.73
C TYR A 286 2.89 8.98 -5.59
N TYR A 287 2.37 8.32 -4.56
CA TYR A 287 2.52 6.89 -4.34
C TYR A 287 1.15 6.22 -4.18
N SER A 288 0.99 5.01 -4.73
CA SER A 288 -0.17 4.16 -4.46
C SER A 288 0.24 2.69 -4.33
N GLY A 289 -0.13 2.04 -3.23
CA GLY A 289 0.19 0.64 -2.99
C GLY A 289 -0.67 0.03 -1.89
N CYS A 290 -0.87 -1.29 -1.95
CA CYS A 290 -1.58 -2.04 -0.91
C CYS A 290 -0.74 -3.22 -0.42
N SER A 291 -0.99 -3.72 0.80
CA SER A 291 -0.26 -4.88 1.36
C SER A 291 1.25 -4.57 1.56
N THR A 292 2.12 -5.38 0.95
CA THR A 292 3.55 -5.07 0.82
C THR A 292 3.76 -3.71 0.17
N GLY A 293 2.94 -3.34 -0.84
CA GLY A 293 2.96 -2.01 -1.43
C GLY A 293 2.58 -0.92 -0.44
N GLY A 294 1.61 -1.18 0.44
CA GLY A 294 1.29 -0.27 1.55
C GLY A 294 2.47 -0.05 2.49
N ARG A 295 3.16 -1.13 2.87
CA ARG A 295 4.42 -1.07 3.64
C ARG A 295 5.51 -0.28 2.92
N GLN A 296 5.70 -0.53 1.62
CA GLN A 296 6.70 0.17 0.81
C GLN A 296 6.47 1.69 0.83
N GLY A 297 5.22 2.14 0.66
CA GLY A 297 4.88 3.56 0.71
C GLY A 297 5.15 4.19 2.07
N LEU A 298 4.76 3.52 3.16
CA LEU A 298 5.07 3.97 4.52
C LEU A 298 6.58 3.99 4.80
N ARG A 299 7.31 2.98 4.35
CA ARG A 299 8.77 2.92 4.52
C ARG A 299 9.47 4.03 3.77
N GLU A 300 9.06 4.30 2.52
CA GLU A 300 9.68 5.32 1.69
C GLU A 300 9.48 6.72 2.28
N LEU A 301 8.25 7.09 2.69
CA LEU A 301 8.02 8.41 3.30
C LEU A 301 8.77 8.63 4.63
N GLN A 302 9.12 7.55 5.34
CA GLN A 302 9.94 7.60 6.56
C GLN A 302 11.43 7.79 6.24
N MET A 303 11.93 7.14 5.17
CA MET A 303 13.34 7.20 4.74
C MET A 303 13.65 8.47 3.97
N ASP A 304 12.85 8.75 2.94
CA ASP A 304 12.95 9.94 2.08
C ASP A 304 11.63 10.72 2.08
N PRO A 305 11.44 11.61 3.05
CA PRO A 305 10.25 12.46 3.11
C PRO A 305 10.02 13.32 1.86
N GLU A 306 11.06 13.51 1.02
CA GLU A 306 10.99 14.27 -0.22
C GLU A 306 10.48 13.42 -1.42
N ALA A 307 10.33 12.11 -1.23
CA ALA A 307 9.95 11.19 -2.30
C ALA A 307 8.58 11.50 -2.89
N PHE A 308 7.59 11.83 -2.06
CA PHE A 308 6.19 11.98 -2.49
C PHE A 308 5.51 13.18 -1.84
N ASP A 309 4.66 13.89 -2.59
CA ASP A 309 3.75 14.91 -2.08
C ASP A 309 2.47 14.30 -1.50
N GLY A 310 2.05 13.16 -2.05
CA GLY A 310 0.88 12.41 -1.60
C GLY A 310 1.12 10.90 -1.60
N VAL A 311 0.66 10.21 -0.55
CA VAL A 311 0.83 8.77 -0.35
C VAL A 311 -0.54 8.14 -0.07
N LEU A 312 -0.94 7.15 -0.91
CA LEU A 312 -2.14 6.33 -0.73
C LEU A 312 -1.71 4.90 -0.42
N VAL A 313 -1.98 4.42 0.78
CA VAL A 313 -1.60 3.07 1.22
C VAL A 313 -2.81 2.28 1.72
N GLY A 314 -2.96 1.06 1.23
CA GLY A 314 -3.99 0.13 1.67
C GLY A 314 -3.41 -1.02 2.49
N ALA A 315 -4.14 -1.48 3.50
CA ALA A 315 -3.84 -2.69 4.27
C ALA A 315 -2.33 -2.95 4.47
N PRO A 316 -1.54 -1.98 4.97
CA PRO A 316 -0.08 -2.04 4.93
C PRO A 316 0.47 -3.16 5.82
N ALA A 317 1.31 -4.03 5.24
CA ALA A 317 2.06 -5.06 5.97
C ALA A 317 3.31 -4.46 6.67
N TRP A 318 3.11 -3.37 7.40
CA TRP A 318 4.16 -2.47 7.88
C TRP A 318 5.10 -3.06 8.93
N TYR A 319 4.62 -4.00 9.74
CA TYR A 319 5.40 -4.65 10.79
C TYR A 319 5.79 -6.06 10.33
N THR A 320 6.65 -6.13 9.34
CA THR A 320 6.98 -7.34 8.56
C THR A 320 7.43 -8.51 9.42
N THR A 321 8.31 -8.29 10.41
CA THR A 321 8.83 -9.35 11.28
C THR A 321 7.72 -9.97 12.12
N HIS A 322 6.86 -9.16 12.70
CA HIS A 322 5.76 -9.61 13.56
C HIS A 322 4.63 -10.24 12.74
N LEU A 323 4.21 -9.62 11.66
CA LEU A 323 3.16 -10.15 10.80
C LEU A 323 3.51 -11.54 10.25
N ASN A 324 4.73 -11.72 9.75
CA ASN A 324 5.12 -12.99 9.13
C ASN A 324 5.42 -14.09 10.16
N THR A 325 5.98 -13.77 11.33
CA THR A 325 6.17 -14.78 12.40
C THR A 325 4.83 -15.20 13.00
N TYR A 326 3.92 -14.25 13.15
CA TYR A 326 2.55 -14.52 13.49
C TYR A 326 1.89 -15.41 12.41
N ALA A 327 2.16 -15.21 11.07
CA ALA A 327 1.73 -16.08 9.99
C ALA A 327 2.21 -17.52 10.17
N ALA A 328 3.45 -17.73 10.54
CA ALA A 328 4.00 -19.04 10.80
C ALA A 328 3.30 -19.72 11.99
N LYS A 329 3.05 -18.97 13.07
CA LYS A 329 2.45 -19.51 14.29
C LYS A 329 1.03 -19.99 14.09
N THR A 330 0.21 -19.24 13.40
CA THR A 330 -1.18 -19.68 13.18
C THR A 330 -1.26 -20.88 12.27
N GLY A 331 -0.44 -20.89 11.22
CA GLY A 331 -0.33 -22.08 10.40
C GLY A 331 0.06 -23.32 11.22
N GLN A 332 0.86 -23.15 12.27
CA GLN A 332 1.19 -24.25 13.19
C GLN A 332 -0.07 -24.87 13.83
N PHE A 333 -1.08 -24.06 14.16
CA PHE A 333 -2.32 -24.56 14.75
C PHE A 333 -3.32 -25.04 13.70
N ILE A 334 -3.55 -24.23 12.68
CA ILE A 334 -4.68 -24.44 11.77
C ILE A 334 -4.36 -25.53 10.72
N ASN A 335 -3.09 -25.65 10.29
CA ASN A 335 -2.71 -26.60 9.25
C ASN A 335 -2.37 -28.01 9.75
N GLN A 336 -2.57 -28.33 11.04
CA GLN A 336 -2.32 -29.65 11.60
C GLN A 336 -3.63 -30.34 12.03
N PRO A 337 -4.15 -31.32 11.27
CA PRO A 337 -5.43 -31.99 11.56
C PRO A 337 -5.50 -32.66 12.94
N GLU A 338 -4.35 -33.00 13.52
CA GLU A 338 -4.25 -33.67 14.81
C GLU A 338 -4.30 -32.70 16.01
N THR A 339 -4.29 -31.39 15.75
CA THR A 339 -4.31 -30.37 16.82
C THR A 339 -5.75 -29.95 17.17
N PRO A 340 -6.00 -29.54 18.44
CA PRO A 340 -7.32 -29.03 18.83
C PRO A 340 -7.74 -27.74 18.12
N GLY A 341 -6.80 -27.02 17.54
CA GLY A 341 -7.06 -25.76 16.81
C GLY A 341 -7.36 -25.95 15.33
N TYR A 342 -7.31 -27.18 14.81
CA TYR A 342 -7.58 -27.44 13.41
C TYR A 342 -9.02 -27.11 13.03
N ILE A 343 -9.19 -26.29 11.98
CA ILE A 343 -10.48 -25.97 11.38
C ILE A 343 -10.42 -26.38 9.91
N PRO A 344 -11.25 -27.35 9.46
CA PRO A 344 -11.35 -27.70 8.06
C PRO A 344 -11.76 -26.49 7.20
N ALA A 345 -11.16 -26.33 6.02
CA ALA A 345 -11.38 -25.16 5.16
C ALA A 345 -12.85 -24.94 4.76
N GLU A 346 -13.62 -26.03 4.63
CA GLU A 346 -15.06 -25.98 4.35
C GLU A 346 -15.89 -25.35 5.49
N MET A 347 -15.32 -25.27 6.70
CA MET A 347 -15.98 -24.62 7.83
C MET A 347 -15.85 -23.11 7.82
N PHE A 348 -14.86 -22.54 7.15
CA PHE A 348 -14.64 -21.08 7.16
C PHE A 348 -15.86 -20.32 6.62
N ALA A 349 -16.41 -20.74 5.50
CA ALA A 349 -17.63 -20.12 4.95
C ALA A 349 -18.86 -20.29 5.86
N VAL A 350 -18.94 -21.39 6.62
CA VAL A 350 -20.01 -21.62 7.60
C VAL A 350 -19.86 -20.68 8.78
N ILE A 351 -18.64 -20.56 9.31
CA ILE A 351 -18.31 -19.65 10.42
C ILE A 351 -18.57 -18.21 10.01
N GLY A 352 -18.08 -17.78 8.84
CA GLY A 352 -18.27 -16.42 8.34
C GLY A 352 -19.76 -16.04 8.17
N LYS A 353 -20.59 -16.95 7.67
CA LYS A 353 -22.04 -16.74 7.59
C LYS A 353 -22.68 -16.62 8.98
N ASP A 354 -22.22 -17.39 9.94
CA ASP A 354 -22.74 -17.33 11.31
C ASP A 354 -22.29 -16.05 12.02
N VAL A 355 -21.06 -15.58 11.76
CA VAL A 355 -20.56 -14.28 12.24
C VAL A 355 -21.41 -13.13 11.68
N VAL A 356 -21.66 -13.09 10.37
CA VAL A 356 -22.56 -12.07 9.78
C VAL A 356 -23.93 -12.12 10.44
N ARG A 357 -24.54 -13.31 10.57
CA ARG A 357 -25.85 -13.46 11.22
C ARG A 357 -25.89 -12.96 12.67
N GLN A 358 -24.77 -13.01 13.39
CA GLN A 358 -24.71 -12.59 14.80
C GLN A 358 -24.39 -11.11 14.96
N CYS A 359 -23.61 -10.52 14.05
CA CYS A 359 -22.99 -9.20 14.21
C CYS A 359 -23.51 -8.13 13.22
N ASP A 360 -24.35 -8.52 12.26
CA ASP A 360 -24.88 -7.62 11.22
C ASP A 360 -25.70 -6.47 11.82
N ALA A 361 -26.58 -6.77 12.79
CA ALA A 361 -27.46 -5.78 13.41
C ALA A 361 -26.76 -4.84 14.43
N ASP A 362 -25.46 -5.02 14.71
CA ASP A 362 -24.78 -4.27 15.78
C ASP A 362 -24.62 -2.77 15.47
N ASP A 363 -24.62 -2.38 14.19
CA ASP A 363 -24.60 -0.98 13.75
C ASP A 363 -26.01 -0.35 13.60
N GLY A 364 -27.07 -1.14 13.89
CA GLY A 364 -28.48 -0.74 13.78
C GLY A 364 -29.10 -1.04 12.42
N VAL A 365 -28.39 -1.73 11.51
CA VAL A 365 -28.85 -2.10 10.16
C VAL A 365 -28.60 -3.58 9.90
N GLU A 366 -29.60 -4.29 9.40
CA GLU A 366 -29.45 -5.67 8.92
C GLU A 366 -29.28 -5.66 7.39
N ASP A 367 -28.04 -5.55 6.92
CA ASP A 367 -27.74 -5.40 5.50
C ASP A 367 -26.68 -6.39 4.95
N GLY A 368 -26.30 -7.37 5.76
CA GLY A 368 -25.35 -8.42 5.42
C GLY A 368 -23.90 -7.99 5.57
N ILE A 369 -23.61 -6.93 6.35
CA ILE A 369 -22.28 -6.38 6.55
C ILE A 369 -21.95 -6.28 8.04
N VAL A 370 -20.81 -6.81 8.45
CA VAL A 370 -20.27 -6.57 9.80
C VAL A 370 -19.56 -5.22 9.81
N SER A 371 -20.27 -4.17 10.24
CA SER A 371 -19.74 -2.80 10.28
C SER A 371 -19.05 -2.45 11.60
N LEU A 372 -19.35 -3.20 12.66
CA LEU A 372 -18.79 -3.04 14.01
C LEU A 372 -18.12 -4.35 14.48
N PRO A 373 -17.04 -4.81 13.85
CA PRO A 373 -16.44 -6.11 14.21
C PRO A 373 -15.83 -6.14 15.62
N ASP A 374 -15.62 -4.99 16.23
CA ASP A 374 -15.05 -4.85 17.59
C ASP A 374 -16.13 -4.62 18.67
N HIS A 375 -17.42 -4.64 18.29
CA HIS A 375 -18.52 -4.40 19.22
C HIS A 375 -18.69 -5.55 20.22
N GLU A 376 -18.99 -5.23 21.49
CA GLU A 376 -19.07 -6.21 22.58
C GLU A 376 -20.19 -7.26 22.41
N THR A 377 -21.19 -6.97 21.60
CA THR A 377 -22.31 -7.89 21.30
C THR A 377 -21.98 -8.88 20.19
N CYS A 378 -20.93 -8.64 19.39
CA CYS A 378 -20.45 -9.58 18.40
C CYS A 378 -19.67 -10.72 19.12
N PRO A 379 -20.22 -11.95 19.26
CA PRO A 379 -19.66 -13.00 20.11
C PRO A 379 -18.30 -13.52 19.67
N SER A 380 -17.93 -13.28 18.41
CA SER A 380 -16.62 -13.63 17.88
C SER A 380 -15.59 -12.53 18.11
N ALA A 381 -16.01 -11.35 18.57
CA ALA A 381 -15.08 -10.34 19.05
C ALA A 381 -14.33 -10.89 20.27
N ASN A 382 -13.04 -11.12 20.16
CA ASN A 382 -12.23 -11.50 21.30
C ASN A 382 -11.77 -10.23 22.03
N PRO A 383 -12.47 -9.78 23.11
CA PRO A 383 -12.12 -8.55 23.81
C PRO A 383 -10.81 -8.65 24.61
N GLY A 384 -10.22 -9.83 24.64
CA GLY A 384 -9.02 -10.12 25.42
C GLY A 384 -7.75 -10.27 24.59
N ALA A 385 -7.69 -9.73 23.37
CA ALA A 385 -6.42 -9.67 22.65
C ALA A 385 -5.45 -8.78 23.44
N ASP A 386 -4.57 -9.41 24.20
CA ASP A 386 -3.50 -8.74 24.93
C ASP A 386 -2.58 -8.03 23.93
N PRO A 387 -2.27 -6.74 24.09
CA PRO A 387 -1.33 -6.01 23.26
C PRO A 387 0.11 -6.55 23.29
N THR A 388 0.40 -7.55 24.14
CA THR A 388 1.67 -8.31 24.15
C THR A 388 1.75 -9.39 23.07
N LEU A 389 0.71 -9.53 22.23
CA LEU A 389 0.64 -10.51 21.16
C LEU A 389 1.73 -10.31 20.08
N LEU A 390 2.11 -11.39 19.44
CA LEU A 390 3.00 -11.41 18.28
C LEU A 390 2.59 -10.38 17.21
N TYR A 391 1.27 -10.27 16.98
CA TYR A 391 0.62 -9.29 16.12
C TYR A 391 -0.85 -9.12 16.56
N THR A 392 -1.60 -8.29 15.86
CA THR A 392 -3.02 -8.07 16.14
C THR A 392 -3.88 -9.20 15.57
N ALA A 393 -5.02 -9.49 16.22
CA ALA A 393 -5.95 -10.52 15.75
C ALA A 393 -6.73 -10.08 14.49
N LEU A 394 -7.17 -11.07 13.69
CA LEU A 394 -8.14 -10.88 12.63
C LEU A 394 -9.49 -10.43 13.21
N SER A 395 -10.22 -9.65 12.45
CA SER A 395 -11.55 -9.19 12.86
C SER A 395 -12.64 -10.21 12.50
N PRO A 396 -13.72 -10.29 13.28
CA PRO A 396 -14.96 -10.97 12.87
C PRO A 396 -15.44 -10.45 11.50
N GLY A 397 -15.91 -11.37 10.66
CA GLY A 397 -16.29 -11.07 9.28
C GLY A 397 -15.20 -11.30 8.23
N SER A 398 -13.95 -11.60 8.67
CA SER A 398 -12.82 -11.92 7.77
C SER A 398 -12.79 -13.38 7.32
N GLU A 399 -13.63 -14.25 7.89
CA GLU A 399 -13.63 -15.70 7.70
C GLU A 399 -13.86 -16.12 6.25
N GLY A 400 -14.59 -15.31 5.49
CA GLY A 400 -14.84 -15.55 4.07
C GLY A 400 -13.55 -15.60 3.23
N GLN A 401 -12.47 -14.97 3.70
CA GLN A 401 -11.17 -14.97 3.02
C GLN A 401 -10.19 -16.01 3.58
N TRP A 402 -10.47 -16.64 4.71
CA TRP A 402 -9.53 -17.58 5.35
C TRP A 402 -9.20 -18.81 4.51
N ALA A 403 -10.12 -19.28 3.65
CA ALA A 403 -9.85 -20.40 2.75
C ALA A 403 -8.68 -20.16 1.79
N GLU A 404 -8.40 -18.91 1.45
CA GLU A 404 -7.26 -18.53 0.64
C GLU A 404 -5.91 -18.83 1.34
N LEU A 405 -5.94 -18.96 2.66
CA LEU A 405 -4.76 -19.09 3.51
C LEU A 405 -4.57 -20.46 4.11
N TYR A 406 -5.66 -21.03 4.63
CA TYR A 406 -5.61 -22.22 5.48
C TYR A 406 -6.07 -23.49 4.78
N ASN A 407 -6.46 -23.44 3.52
CA ASN A 407 -6.74 -24.64 2.72
C ASN A 407 -5.43 -25.28 2.23
N ARG A 408 -4.53 -25.63 3.20
CA ARG A 408 -3.18 -26.11 2.89
C ARG A 408 -2.71 -27.15 3.91
N THR A 409 -1.70 -27.93 3.51
CA THR A 409 -1.05 -28.92 4.36
C THR A 409 0.14 -28.36 5.15
N GLU A 410 0.55 -27.12 4.86
CA GLU A 410 1.63 -26.38 5.53
C GLU A 410 1.19 -24.93 5.72
N PRO A 411 1.79 -24.20 6.68
CA PRO A 411 1.59 -22.75 6.78
C PRO A 411 1.92 -22.03 5.48
N THR A 412 1.31 -20.88 5.28
CA THR A 412 1.50 -20.11 4.07
C THR A 412 2.96 -19.74 3.82
N ALA A 413 3.33 -19.50 2.57
CA ALA A 413 4.66 -19.04 2.20
C ALA A 413 5.06 -17.74 2.93
N TYR A 414 4.09 -16.89 3.28
CA TYR A 414 4.35 -15.63 3.99
C TYR A 414 4.78 -15.88 5.43
N GLY A 415 4.20 -16.83 6.13
CA GLY A 415 4.69 -17.27 7.43
C GLY A 415 5.91 -18.18 7.28
N LEU A 416 5.69 -19.37 6.76
CA LEU A 416 6.70 -20.42 6.70
C LEU A 416 7.89 -20.05 5.80
N GLY A 417 7.61 -19.50 4.61
CA GLY A 417 8.66 -19.07 3.68
C GLY A 417 9.49 -17.93 4.24
N TYR A 418 8.87 -16.95 4.91
CA TYR A 418 9.60 -15.89 5.59
C TYR A 418 10.56 -16.46 6.64
N VAL A 419 10.09 -17.33 7.51
CA VAL A 419 10.92 -17.91 8.56
C VAL A 419 12.06 -18.75 7.99
N ARG A 420 11.78 -19.62 7.02
CA ARG A 420 12.79 -20.46 6.36
C ARG A 420 13.85 -19.65 5.65
N TYR A 421 13.45 -18.67 4.84
CA TYR A 421 14.36 -18.02 3.89
C TYR A 421 14.89 -16.67 4.35
N PHE A 422 14.13 -15.92 5.15
CA PHE A 422 14.59 -14.63 5.68
C PHE A 422 15.24 -14.77 7.06
N VAL A 423 14.65 -15.56 7.96
CA VAL A 423 15.11 -15.63 9.35
C VAL A 423 16.24 -16.63 9.52
N TYR A 424 16.04 -17.89 9.15
CA TYR A 424 17.00 -18.94 9.45
C TYR A 424 17.88 -19.38 8.28
N GLY A 425 17.51 -19.10 7.02
CA GLY A 425 18.24 -19.60 5.85
C GLY A 425 18.22 -21.12 5.75
N ASP A 426 17.17 -21.77 6.27
CA ASP A 426 16.99 -23.22 6.34
C ASP A 426 15.63 -23.60 5.74
N GLU A 427 15.64 -24.18 4.53
CA GLU A 427 14.44 -24.63 3.84
C GLU A 427 13.71 -25.79 4.53
N ASN A 428 14.40 -26.52 5.44
CA ASN A 428 13.87 -27.65 6.19
C ASN A 428 13.48 -27.30 7.63
N TRP A 429 13.44 -26.01 7.97
CA TRP A 429 13.06 -25.57 9.31
C TRP A 429 11.72 -26.18 9.75
N ASP A 430 11.70 -26.78 10.95
CA ASP A 430 10.53 -27.50 11.48
C ASP A 430 9.48 -26.53 12.03
N TRP A 431 8.48 -26.24 11.22
CA TRP A 431 7.36 -25.37 11.57
C TRP A 431 6.35 -25.99 12.54
N LYS A 432 6.43 -27.30 12.79
CA LYS A 432 5.49 -28.01 13.68
C LYS A 432 5.82 -27.81 15.15
N ARG A 433 7.05 -27.43 15.45
CA ARG A 433 7.53 -27.23 16.82
C ARG A 433 8.55 -26.10 16.88
N PHE A 434 8.18 -24.98 17.44
CA PHE A 434 9.08 -23.86 17.70
C PHE A 434 8.63 -23.03 18.90
N ASP A 435 9.54 -22.27 19.47
CA ASP A 435 9.30 -21.27 20.50
C ASP A 435 8.97 -19.92 19.86
N ASP A 436 7.81 -19.38 20.15
CA ASP A 436 7.28 -18.17 19.53
C ASP A 436 8.11 -16.94 19.87
N GLU A 437 8.47 -16.77 21.15
CA GLU A 437 9.27 -15.64 21.58
C GLU A 437 10.66 -15.67 20.97
N GLN A 438 11.27 -16.86 20.88
CA GLN A 438 12.57 -17.00 20.25
C GLN A 438 12.50 -16.66 18.76
N LEU A 439 11.45 -17.12 18.06
CA LEU A 439 11.24 -16.83 16.64
C LEU A 439 11.11 -15.32 16.38
N VAL A 440 10.30 -14.62 17.18
CA VAL A 440 10.14 -13.17 17.04
C VAL A 440 11.44 -12.43 17.36
N ARG A 441 12.13 -12.80 18.44
CA ARG A 441 13.43 -12.21 18.78
C ARG A 441 14.46 -12.41 17.68
N ASP A 442 14.49 -13.59 17.05
CA ASP A 442 15.39 -13.87 15.94
C ASP A 442 15.03 -13.06 14.70
N ALA A 443 13.74 -12.99 14.34
CA ALA A 443 13.28 -12.19 13.23
C ALA A 443 13.62 -10.70 13.40
N MET A 444 13.34 -10.13 14.57
CA MET A 444 13.67 -8.72 14.89
C MET A 444 15.19 -8.46 14.88
N ARG A 445 15.99 -9.37 15.46
CA ARG A 445 17.44 -9.22 15.52
C ARG A 445 18.08 -9.24 14.15
N LEU A 446 17.54 -10.05 13.24
CA LEU A 446 18.09 -10.21 11.91
C LEU A 446 17.61 -9.10 10.97
N ASP A 447 16.42 -8.50 11.25
CA ASP A 447 15.76 -7.47 10.38
C ASP A 447 16.12 -7.69 8.90
N ALA A 448 15.83 -8.90 8.44
CA ALA A 448 16.50 -9.52 7.29
C ALA A 448 16.35 -8.75 5.97
N SER A 449 15.66 -7.62 5.95
CA SER A 449 15.43 -6.85 4.74
C SER A 449 15.45 -5.32 4.94
N GLY A 450 15.44 -4.83 6.18
CA GLY A 450 15.20 -3.41 6.48
C GLY A 450 13.82 -2.93 6.02
N ALA A 451 12.87 -3.86 5.92
CA ALA A 451 11.56 -3.61 5.30
C ALA A 451 10.56 -2.91 6.21
N GLU A 452 10.79 -2.91 7.52
CA GLU A 452 9.81 -2.41 8.49
C GLU A 452 9.59 -0.91 8.40
N ALA A 453 8.33 -0.50 8.51
CA ALA A 453 7.92 0.89 8.54
C ALA A 453 7.48 1.29 9.95
N VAL A 454 8.43 1.31 10.89
CA VAL A 454 8.21 1.47 12.33
C VAL A 454 8.63 2.84 12.90
N GLU A 455 8.94 3.79 12.03
CA GLU A 455 9.18 5.19 12.43
C GLU A 455 7.83 5.92 12.48
N TYR A 456 7.31 6.19 13.67
CA TYR A 456 5.98 6.79 13.82
C TYR A 456 6.02 8.32 13.83
N ASP A 457 7.17 8.93 14.15
CA ASP A 457 7.38 10.36 13.95
C ASP A 457 7.68 10.65 12.48
N ILE A 458 6.65 10.95 11.72
CA ILE A 458 6.72 11.31 10.31
C ILE A 458 6.57 12.82 10.09
N SER A 459 6.97 13.62 11.08
CA SER A 459 6.90 15.08 11.04
C SER A 459 7.64 15.69 9.85
N ARG A 460 8.78 15.12 9.42
CA ARG A 460 9.51 15.60 8.25
C ARG A 460 8.67 15.53 6.97
N PHE A 461 7.87 14.49 6.80
CA PHE A 461 6.95 14.36 5.67
C PHE A 461 5.80 15.38 5.78
N GLN A 462 5.22 15.57 6.99
CA GLN A 462 4.19 16.55 7.23
C GLN A 462 4.68 17.99 7.02
N ASP A 463 5.85 18.34 7.58
CA ASP A 463 6.40 19.70 7.59
C ASP A 463 6.67 20.24 6.17
N ARG A 464 6.92 19.36 5.20
CA ARG A 464 7.02 19.75 3.78
C ARG A 464 5.67 19.83 3.05
N GLY A 465 4.57 19.56 3.72
CA GLY A 465 3.21 19.60 3.15
C GLY A 465 2.68 18.26 2.66
N GLY A 466 3.39 17.15 2.88
CA GLY A 466 2.99 15.81 2.47
C GLY A 466 1.60 15.40 2.99
N LYS A 467 0.88 14.58 2.24
CA LYS A 467 -0.45 14.06 2.59
C LYS A 467 -0.49 12.54 2.52
N LEU A 468 -1.06 11.91 3.55
CA LEU A 468 -1.18 10.46 3.68
C LEU A 468 -2.66 10.06 3.78
N ILE A 469 -3.11 9.21 2.86
CA ILE A 469 -4.37 8.47 2.99
C ILE A 469 -4.03 7.00 3.22
N MET A 470 -4.53 6.42 4.30
CA MET A 470 -4.50 5.00 4.59
C MET A 470 -5.92 4.44 4.55
N TYR A 471 -6.11 3.26 3.96
CA TYR A 471 -7.38 2.55 3.99
C TYR A 471 -7.16 1.08 4.35
N HIS A 472 -8.16 0.42 4.95
CA HIS A 472 -8.09 -1.00 5.29
C HIS A 472 -9.48 -1.61 5.38
N GLY A 473 -9.65 -2.81 4.81
CA GLY A 473 -10.89 -3.58 4.91
C GLY A 473 -11.06 -4.20 6.29
N ASP A 474 -12.23 -4.02 6.89
CA ASP A 474 -12.52 -4.62 8.20
C ASP A 474 -12.62 -6.15 8.15
N SER A 475 -12.92 -6.70 6.97
CA SER A 475 -12.99 -8.12 6.69
C SER A 475 -11.73 -8.67 6.02
N ASP A 476 -10.59 -7.98 6.19
CA ASP A 476 -9.30 -8.46 5.72
C ASP A 476 -8.86 -9.71 6.49
N GLY A 477 -8.91 -10.86 5.81
CA GLY A 477 -8.47 -12.14 6.34
C GLY A 477 -6.96 -12.41 6.13
N ILE A 478 -6.18 -11.43 5.70
CA ILE A 478 -4.77 -11.54 5.28
C ILE A 478 -3.87 -10.70 6.16
N VAL A 479 -4.10 -9.40 6.20
CA VAL A 479 -3.42 -8.46 7.07
C VAL A 479 -4.44 -7.91 8.06
N PRO A 480 -4.34 -8.23 9.36
CA PRO A 480 -5.33 -7.78 10.33
C PRO A 480 -5.50 -6.26 10.34
N VAL A 481 -6.73 -5.77 10.18
CA VAL A 481 -7.05 -4.33 10.17
C VAL A 481 -6.61 -3.62 11.46
N ARG A 482 -6.64 -4.33 12.59
CA ARG A 482 -6.14 -3.84 13.89
C ARG A 482 -4.65 -3.49 13.85
N GLY A 483 -3.87 -4.06 12.93
CA GLY A 483 -2.49 -3.64 12.66
C GLY A 483 -2.41 -2.22 12.12
N SER A 484 -3.34 -1.79 11.26
CA SER A 484 -3.43 -0.40 10.80
C SER A 484 -3.93 0.53 11.90
N ASN A 485 -4.87 0.09 12.75
CA ASN A 485 -5.26 0.86 13.94
C ASN A 485 -4.03 1.13 14.82
N LEU A 486 -3.23 0.09 15.11
CA LEU A 486 -2.01 0.21 15.90
C LEU A 486 -0.98 1.16 15.27
N TYR A 487 -0.82 1.13 13.95
CA TYR A 487 0.07 2.08 13.25
C TYR A 487 -0.43 3.52 13.39
N TYR A 488 -1.74 3.74 13.19
CA TYR A 488 -2.37 5.05 13.33
C TYR A 488 -2.23 5.58 14.77
N ASP A 489 -2.53 4.75 15.77
CA ASP A 489 -2.47 5.14 17.20
C ASP A 489 -1.05 5.49 17.63
N ARG A 490 -0.04 4.71 17.24
CA ARG A 490 1.36 5.02 17.50
C ARG A 490 1.85 6.28 16.79
N THR A 491 1.36 6.53 15.58
CA THR A 491 1.66 7.78 14.86
C THR A 491 0.97 8.96 15.54
N LEU A 492 -0.28 8.79 16.00
CA LEU A 492 -1.00 9.79 16.77
C LEU A 492 -0.30 10.13 18.09
N GLU A 493 0.19 9.09 18.80
CA GLU A 493 0.97 9.29 20.03
C GLU A 493 2.28 10.06 19.76
N ALA A 494 2.98 9.76 18.66
CA ALA A 494 4.23 10.41 18.30
C ALA A 494 4.04 11.86 17.78
N MET A 495 2.96 12.11 17.04
CA MET A 495 2.74 13.37 16.32
C MET A 495 1.80 14.35 17.06
N GLY A 496 0.85 13.83 17.83
CA GLY A 496 -0.25 14.58 18.44
C GLY A 496 -1.43 14.82 17.50
N GLU A 497 -2.64 14.91 18.06
CA GLU A 497 -3.91 14.98 17.32
C GLU A 497 -3.99 16.19 16.36
N GLU A 498 -3.58 17.38 16.82
CA GLU A 498 -3.59 18.62 16.03
C GLU A 498 -2.77 18.50 14.74
N ARG A 499 -1.63 17.80 14.81
CA ARG A 499 -0.78 17.58 13.63
C ARG A 499 -1.38 16.53 12.68
N MET A 500 -1.92 15.43 13.24
CA MET A 500 -2.47 14.31 12.47
C MET A 500 -3.60 14.76 11.55
N ASP A 501 -4.55 15.55 12.03
CA ASP A 501 -5.73 15.98 11.28
C ASP A 501 -5.39 16.72 9.98
N GLY A 502 -4.27 17.43 9.95
CA GLY A 502 -3.81 18.25 8.82
C GLY A 502 -3.22 17.47 7.65
N PHE A 503 -2.79 16.21 7.83
CA PHE A 503 -2.02 15.51 6.80
C PHE A 503 -2.26 14.02 6.70
N PHE A 504 -2.85 13.34 7.70
CA PHE A 504 -3.09 11.91 7.71
C PHE A 504 -4.58 11.61 7.85
N ARG A 505 -5.15 10.84 6.91
CA ARG A 505 -6.52 10.31 6.93
C ARG A 505 -6.48 8.79 6.87
N TYR A 506 -7.16 8.13 7.81
CA TYR A 506 -7.31 6.68 7.84
C TYR A 506 -8.78 6.32 7.70
N PHE A 507 -9.09 5.42 6.74
CA PHE A 507 -10.44 4.96 6.45
C PHE A 507 -10.54 3.45 6.66
N ARG A 508 -11.40 3.02 7.59
CA ARG A 508 -11.80 1.62 7.70
C ARG A 508 -12.95 1.36 6.73
N MET A 509 -12.96 0.17 6.12
CA MET A 509 -13.93 -0.20 5.08
C MET A 509 -14.70 -1.45 5.52
N PRO A 510 -15.91 -1.31 6.09
CA PRO A 510 -16.72 -2.45 6.52
C PRO A 510 -16.91 -3.47 5.40
N GLY A 511 -16.70 -4.75 5.71
CA GLY A 511 -16.92 -5.86 4.79
C GLY A 511 -15.93 -6.02 3.64
N MET A 512 -14.99 -5.09 3.43
CA MET A 512 -13.96 -5.24 2.39
C MET A 512 -12.88 -6.24 2.83
N HIS A 513 -12.47 -7.09 1.91
CA HIS A 513 -11.34 -8.02 2.03
C HIS A 513 -9.99 -7.30 1.86
N HIS A 514 -8.92 -8.08 1.75
CA HIS A 514 -7.57 -7.57 1.55
C HIS A 514 -7.44 -6.80 0.23
N CYS A 515 -7.23 -5.48 0.31
CA CYS A 515 -7.07 -4.53 -0.80
C CYS A 515 -8.31 -4.32 -1.67
N LEU A 516 -9.15 -5.33 -1.89
CA LEU A 516 -10.32 -5.28 -2.80
C LEU A 516 -11.27 -6.45 -2.56
N GLY A 517 -12.50 -6.34 -3.06
CA GLY A 517 -13.48 -7.42 -3.00
C GLY A 517 -14.16 -7.56 -1.64
N THR A 518 -15.10 -8.51 -1.56
CA THR A 518 -15.89 -8.82 -0.36
C THR A 518 -16.50 -10.20 -0.47
N SER A 519 -16.71 -10.89 0.66
CA SER A 519 -17.58 -12.06 0.80
C SER A 519 -18.97 -11.71 1.33
N MET A 520 -19.21 -10.44 1.59
CA MET A 520 -20.45 -9.85 2.07
C MET A 520 -21.10 -9.02 0.96
N ASP A 521 -22.18 -8.29 1.27
CA ASP A 521 -22.82 -7.37 0.32
C ASP A 521 -22.25 -5.93 0.43
N ALA A 522 -20.97 -5.80 0.77
CA ALA A 522 -20.32 -4.54 1.13
C ALA A 522 -19.81 -3.77 -0.10
N PRO A 523 -19.92 -2.42 -0.11
CA PRO A 523 -19.24 -1.59 -1.09
C PRO A 523 -17.73 -1.53 -0.76
N TRP A 524 -16.89 -1.73 -1.76
CA TRP A 524 -15.43 -1.86 -1.56
C TRP A 524 -14.57 -1.02 -2.50
N ASN A 525 -15.12 -0.55 -3.64
CA ASN A 525 -14.32 0.17 -4.62
C ASN A 525 -14.27 1.68 -4.31
N ILE A 526 -13.07 2.19 -4.14
CA ILE A 526 -12.73 3.60 -3.95
C ILE A 526 -11.64 4.06 -4.92
N GLY A 527 -11.44 3.37 -6.04
CA GLY A 527 -10.39 3.70 -7.00
C GLY A 527 -8.97 3.57 -6.46
N ALA A 528 -8.77 2.73 -5.41
CA ALA A 528 -7.46 2.50 -4.81
C ALA A 528 -6.63 1.46 -5.58
N TRP A 529 -5.37 1.29 -5.17
CA TRP A 529 -4.42 0.41 -5.84
C TRP A 529 -4.98 -0.99 -6.13
N GLY A 530 -4.88 -1.42 -7.38
CA GLY A 530 -5.28 -2.75 -7.81
C GLY A 530 -6.79 -2.95 -8.01
N GLN A 531 -7.65 -2.05 -7.51
CA GLN A 531 -9.10 -2.25 -7.58
C GLN A 531 -9.64 -2.21 -9.01
N SER A 532 -9.04 -1.42 -9.90
CA SER A 532 -9.39 -1.39 -11.32
C SER A 532 -9.10 -2.72 -12.05
N THR A 533 -8.17 -3.53 -11.55
CA THR A 533 -7.83 -4.83 -12.14
C THR A 533 -8.96 -5.85 -12.02
N ALA A 534 -9.87 -5.66 -11.07
CA ALA A 534 -11.09 -6.48 -10.94
C ALA A 534 -11.99 -6.41 -12.18
N PHE A 535 -11.86 -5.37 -13.00
CA PHE A 535 -12.59 -5.16 -14.26
C PHE A 535 -11.80 -5.59 -15.50
N GLY A 536 -10.69 -6.31 -15.32
CA GLY A 536 -9.87 -6.88 -16.39
C GLY A 536 -8.73 -5.96 -16.86
N THR A 537 -8.04 -6.37 -17.92
CA THR A 537 -6.85 -5.68 -18.44
C THR A 537 -7.13 -4.30 -19.05
N ASN A 538 -8.38 -4.04 -19.43
CA ASN A 538 -8.90 -2.74 -19.88
C ASN A 538 -9.57 -1.94 -18.77
N GLY A 539 -9.32 -2.29 -17.51
CA GLY A 539 -9.94 -1.68 -16.34
C GLY A 539 -9.91 -0.15 -16.35
N THR A 540 -10.86 0.44 -15.67
CA THR A 540 -11.03 1.89 -15.60
C THR A 540 -9.86 2.58 -14.87
N ALA A 541 -9.70 3.87 -15.12
CA ALA A 541 -8.77 4.73 -14.38
C ALA A 541 -9.41 5.37 -13.13
N SER A 542 -10.66 5.03 -12.82
CA SER A 542 -11.42 5.54 -11.68
C SER A 542 -12.48 4.54 -11.24
N VAL A 543 -13.30 4.90 -10.26
CA VAL A 543 -14.49 4.13 -9.88
C VAL A 543 -15.49 4.21 -11.03
N PRO A 544 -15.88 3.11 -11.64
CA PRO A 544 -16.73 3.15 -12.82
C PRO A 544 -18.06 3.87 -12.60
N GLY A 545 -18.29 4.93 -13.38
CA GLY A 545 -19.44 5.82 -13.26
C GLY A 545 -19.23 7.03 -12.34
N PHE A 546 -18.06 7.14 -11.67
CA PHE A 546 -17.76 8.17 -10.68
C PHE A 546 -16.30 8.61 -10.79
N GLU A 547 -15.99 9.49 -11.75
CA GLU A 547 -14.64 10.03 -11.98
C GLU A 547 -14.44 11.34 -11.19
N ASP A 548 -14.58 11.27 -9.87
CA ASP A 548 -14.53 12.41 -8.97
C ASP A 548 -13.80 12.09 -7.64
N PRO A 549 -13.32 13.11 -6.92
CA PRO A 549 -12.56 12.91 -5.68
C PRO A 549 -13.39 12.46 -4.47
N ASP A 550 -14.71 12.38 -4.58
CA ASP A 550 -15.54 11.84 -3.48
C ASP A 550 -15.61 10.31 -3.55
N HIS A 551 -15.47 9.74 -4.74
CA HIS A 551 -15.49 8.29 -4.95
C HIS A 551 -14.10 7.67 -5.16
N ASP A 552 -13.12 8.45 -5.60
CA ASP A 552 -11.80 7.95 -5.97
C ASP A 552 -10.71 8.48 -5.04
N ALA A 553 -10.12 7.57 -4.25
CA ALA A 553 -9.14 7.90 -3.23
C ALA A 553 -7.85 8.55 -3.79
N LEU A 554 -7.42 8.17 -5.01
CA LEU A 554 -6.25 8.80 -5.63
C LEU A 554 -6.59 10.21 -6.11
N LEU A 555 -7.78 10.44 -6.67
CA LEU A 555 -8.23 11.78 -7.02
C LEU A 555 -8.46 12.64 -5.78
N ALA A 556 -9.00 12.08 -4.69
CA ALA A 556 -9.13 12.76 -3.40
C ALA A 556 -7.77 13.22 -2.87
N LEU A 557 -6.75 12.35 -2.92
CA LEU A 557 -5.39 12.68 -2.53
C LEU A 557 -4.80 13.80 -3.39
N VAL A 558 -5.00 13.75 -4.71
CA VAL A 558 -4.56 14.80 -5.65
C VAL A 558 -5.20 16.15 -5.31
N GLU A 559 -6.51 16.18 -5.09
CA GLU A 559 -7.22 17.41 -4.70
C GLU A 559 -6.72 17.94 -3.33
N TRP A 560 -6.41 17.05 -2.40
CA TRP A 560 -5.88 17.45 -1.10
C TRP A 560 -4.48 18.06 -1.20
N VAL A 561 -3.56 17.41 -1.93
CA VAL A 561 -2.20 17.90 -2.16
C VAL A 561 -2.19 19.22 -2.93
N GLU A 562 -2.94 19.29 -4.04
CA GLU A 562 -2.78 20.37 -5.01
C GLU A 562 -3.67 21.59 -4.73
N LYS A 563 -4.82 21.38 -4.07
CA LYS A 563 -5.82 22.41 -3.82
C LYS A 563 -6.18 22.59 -2.35
N GLY A 564 -5.61 21.76 -1.45
CA GLY A 564 -5.90 21.81 -0.03
C GLY A 564 -7.32 21.33 0.34
N ARG A 565 -8.04 20.65 -0.57
CA ARG A 565 -9.35 20.07 -0.27
C ARG A 565 -9.16 18.86 0.63
N ARG A 566 -9.41 19.04 1.92
CA ARG A 566 -9.28 17.97 2.92
C ARG A 566 -10.24 16.82 2.61
N VAL A 567 -9.79 15.58 2.84
CA VAL A 567 -10.60 14.38 2.60
C VAL A 567 -11.34 14.02 3.88
N ASP A 568 -12.55 14.54 4.04
CA ASP A 568 -13.39 14.31 5.22
C ASP A 568 -14.39 13.14 5.02
N LYS A 569 -14.48 12.62 3.81
CA LYS A 569 -15.34 11.50 3.42
C LYS A 569 -14.87 10.93 2.08
N LEU A 570 -14.97 9.60 1.92
CA LEU A 570 -14.94 8.90 0.63
C LEU A 570 -16.24 8.11 0.48
N VAL A 571 -16.63 7.79 -0.75
CA VAL A 571 -17.82 6.97 -1.02
C VAL A 571 -17.39 5.67 -1.68
N ALA A 572 -17.47 4.58 -0.93
CA ALA A 572 -17.24 3.24 -1.47
C ALA A 572 -18.43 2.77 -2.31
N THR A 573 -18.15 2.10 -3.43
CA THR A 573 -19.17 1.63 -4.38
C THR A 573 -19.03 0.14 -4.66
N THR A 574 -20.13 -0.56 -4.83
CA THR A 574 -20.21 -1.89 -5.43
C THR A 574 -21.39 -2.00 -6.40
N TRP A 575 -21.33 -3.00 -7.28
CA TRP A 575 -22.32 -3.21 -8.35
C TRP A 575 -23.11 -4.49 -8.08
N ASN A 576 -24.25 -4.65 -8.75
CA ASN A 576 -25.10 -5.85 -8.60
C ASN A 576 -24.34 -7.17 -8.92
N THR A 577 -23.31 -7.09 -9.76
CA THR A 577 -22.26 -8.10 -9.87
C THR A 577 -20.95 -7.39 -9.54
N TRP A 578 -20.27 -7.77 -8.50
CA TRP A 578 -19.19 -7.03 -7.84
C TRP A 578 -18.06 -6.51 -8.76
N ASN A 579 -17.79 -7.20 -9.86
CA ASN A 579 -16.76 -6.84 -10.85
C ASN A 579 -17.35 -6.45 -12.22
N ASN A 580 -18.65 -6.19 -12.32
CA ASN A 580 -19.32 -5.89 -13.59
C ASN A 580 -20.19 -4.64 -13.48
N VAL A 581 -19.63 -3.51 -13.92
CA VAL A 581 -20.30 -2.18 -13.86
C VAL A 581 -21.58 -2.10 -14.68
N SER A 582 -21.75 -2.93 -15.73
CA SER A 582 -22.95 -2.90 -16.57
C SER A 582 -24.20 -3.38 -15.85
N THR A 583 -24.07 -4.01 -14.70
CA THR A 583 -25.18 -4.50 -13.87
C THR A 583 -25.81 -3.39 -13.00
N GLY A 584 -25.27 -2.19 -13.02
CA GLY A 584 -25.70 -1.05 -12.22
C GLY A 584 -25.17 -1.08 -10.78
N VAL A 585 -25.13 0.09 -10.15
CA VAL A 585 -24.72 0.26 -8.75
C VAL A 585 -25.66 -0.53 -7.84
N ARG A 586 -25.08 -1.32 -6.97
CA ARG A 586 -25.77 -2.10 -5.93
C ARG A 586 -25.90 -1.31 -4.65
N ARG A 587 -24.78 -0.75 -4.18
CA ARG A 587 -24.68 -0.05 -2.90
C ARG A 587 -23.55 0.94 -2.90
N GLN A 588 -23.76 2.05 -2.22
CA GLN A 588 -22.74 3.02 -1.86
C GLN A 588 -22.78 3.27 -0.35
N ARG A 589 -21.60 3.49 0.26
CA ARG A 589 -21.47 3.82 1.67
C ARG A 589 -20.41 4.89 1.85
N PRO A 590 -20.65 5.94 2.66
CA PRO A 590 -19.60 6.86 3.04
C PRO A 590 -18.59 6.15 3.95
N LEU A 591 -17.33 6.38 3.71
CA LEU A 591 -16.23 6.03 4.58
C LEU A 591 -15.82 7.29 5.34
N CYS A 592 -15.70 7.16 6.64
CA CYS A 592 -15.40 8.28 7.55
C CYS A 592 -13.94 8.18 8.02
N PRO A 593 -13.24 9.32 8.21
CA PRO A 593 -11.91 9.30 8.80
C PRO A 593 -11.96 8.74 10.23
N TRP A 594 -11.14 7.73 10.51
CA TRP A 594 -11.01 7.14 11.83
C TRP A 594 -10.69 8.21 12.90
N PRO A 595 -11.32 8.19 14.11
CA PRO A 595 -12.20 7.14 14.65
C PRO A 595 -13.70 7.29 14.31
N ALA A 596 -14.10 8.25 13.45
CA ALA A 596 -15.50 8.34 13.03
C ALA A 596 -15.91 7.14 12.16
N ARG A 597 -17.20 6.78 12.24
CA ARG A 597 -17.81 5.74 11.42
C ARG A 597 -19.08 6.22 10.72
N ALA A 598 -19.48 5.52 9.67
CA ALA A 598 -20.77 5.76 9.04
C ALA A 598 -21.90 5.23 9.94
N VAL A 599 -22.89 6.06 10.17
CA VAL A 599 -24.12 5.72 10.92
C VAL A 599 -25.30 6.05 10.04
N TRP A 600 -26.22 5.09 9.89
CA TRP A 600 -27.46 5.32 9.18
C TRP A 600 -28.38 6.27 9.96
N ASP A 601 -28.97 7.23 9.26
CA ASP A 601 -29.81 8.26 9.90
C ASP A 601 -31.22 7.77 10.29
N GLY A 602 -31.55 6.48 10.02
CA GLY A 602 -32.84 5.90 10.31
C GLY A 602 -33.93 6.21 9.28
N ASP A 603 -33.58 6.89 8.20
CA ASP A 603 -34.46 7.26 7.08
C ASP A 603 -33.69 7.15 5.74
N GLY A 604 -34.45 7.00 4.64
CA GLY A 604 -33.86 6.86 3.31
C GLY A 604 -33.41 5.44 2.96
N ASP A 605 -32.77 5.30 1.79
CA ASP A 605 -32.29 4.01 1.28
C ASP A 605 -30.94 3.65 1.92
N VAL A 606 -30.87 2.54 2.63
CA VAL A 606 -29.63 2.01 3.25
C VAL A 606 -28.54 1.71 2.22
N ASN A 607 -28.86 1.61 0.94
CA ASN A 607 -27.90 1.40 -0.15
C ASN A 607 -27.34 2.70 -0.74
N ALA A 608 -27.86 3.85 -0.33
CA ALA A 608 -27.48 5.18 -0.81
C ALA A 608 -26.60 5.90 0.22
N ALA A 609 -25.45 6.41 -0.23
CA ALA A 609 -24.46 7.03 0.66
C ALA A 609 -24.99 8.28 1.39
N GLU A 610 -25.96 8.98 0.80
CA GLU A 610 -26.59 10.17 1.38
C GLU A 610 -27.50 9.88 2.58
N SER A 611 -27.89 8.62 2.81
CA SER A 611 -28.67 8.19 3.97
C SER A 611 -27.82 7.93 5.22
N TRP A 612 -26.53 8.21 5.16
CA TRP A 612 -25.56 7.93 6.21
C TRP A 612 -24.76 9.18 6.59
N ALA A 613 -24.47 9.33 7.86
CA ALA A 613 -23.63 10.39 8.39
C ALA A 613 -22.38 9.86 9.08
N CYS A 614 -21.27 10.61 9.02
CA CYS A 614 -20.08 10.32 9.79
C CYS A 614 -20.26 10.78 11.25
N ARG A 615 -20.10 9.87 12.21
CA ARG A 615 -20.19 10.15 13.65
C ARG A 615 -19.03 9.50 14.40
N VAL A 616 -18.59 10.15 15.47
CA VAL A 616 -17.68 9.58 16.46
C VAL A 616 -18.56 9.07 17.60
N ASP A 617 -18.31 7.84 18.06
CA ASP A 617 -19.02 7.30 19.22
C ASP A 617 -18.64 8.09 20.48
N ASP A 618 -19.64 8.43 21.33
CA ASP A 618 -19.47 9.19 22.57
C ASP A 618 -18.71 8.40 23.66
#